data_1461433b713ecccde1d63d75a5e80c7f
#
_entry.id   1461433b713ecccde1d63d75a5e80c7f
#
_cell.length_a   1.000
_cell.length_b   1.000
_cell.length_c   1.000
_cell.angle_alpha   90.00
_cell.angle_beta   90.00
_cell.angle_gamma   90.00
#
_symmetry.space_group_name_H-M   'P 1'
#
loop_
_entity.id
_entity.type
_entity.pdbx_description
1 polymer ?
#
loop_
_entity_poly.entity_id
_entity_poly.type
_entity_poly.pdbx_seq_one_letter_code
_entity_poly.pdbx_strand_id
1 'polypeptide(L)'
;MRELFIICGIPGSGKSTFLRNYVKEPSSVVISRDAIRFSLLKEDSDYFEYEPIVEQMFYNGITKALQLGYDVFADQSSINPSARKKLLSRVCSYKKVNAIYVKTPLEICIKRNSLRIGRANVPKDVIVNMYNHFSEPTFKEGFDSIRTYNSITDTLEIVFKGDEKI
;
A
#
# COMPACT_ATOMS: atom_id res chain seq x y z
N MET A 1 -6.01 12.53 -14.79
CA MET A 1 -4.55 12.67 -14.58
C MET A 1 -4.03 11.31 -14.20
N ARG A 2 -2.79 10.96 -14.52
CA ARG A 2 -2.23 9.64 -14.17
C ARG A 2 -1.39 9.79 -12.91
N GLU A 3 -2.01 9.61 -11.76
CA GLU A 3 -1.31 9.69 -10.48
C GLU A 3 -1.11 8.29 -9.90
N LEU A 4 0.07 8.05 -9.33
CA LEU A 4 0.38 6.84 -8.60
C LEU A 4 0.30 7.14 -7.10
N PHE A 5 -0.49 6.39 -6.36
CA PHE A 5 -0.59 6.43 -4.91
C PHE A 5 0.00 5.16 -4.31
N ILE A 6 1.05 5.28 -3.52
CA ILE A 6 1.68 4.17 -2.81
C ILE A 6 1.09 4.09 -1.41
N ILE A 7 0.44 2.97 -1.09
CA ILE A 7 -0.16 2.76 0.22
C ILE A 7 0.89 2.21 1.18
N CYS A 8 1.08 2.89 2.31
CA CYS A 8 2.05 2.55 3.34
C CYS A 8 1.32 2.19 4.65
N GLY A 9 1.66 1.06 5.23
CA GLY A 9 1.09 0.61 6.51
C GLY A 9 1.23 -0.89 6.69
N ILE A 10 1.29 -1.32 7.96
CA ILE A 10 1.41 -2.73 8.35
C ILE A 10 0.07 -3.48 8.19
N PRO A 11 0.05 -4.83 8.25
CA PRO A 11 -1.19 -5.59 8.32
C PRO A 11 -2.06 -5.14 9.48
N GLY A 12 -3.38 -5.05 9.28
CA GLY A 12 -4.32 -4.57 10.30
C GLY A 12 -4.42 -3.05 10.47
N SER A 13 -3.59 -2.25 9.77
CA SER A 13 -3.66 -0.78 9.89
C SER A 13 -4.94 -0.16 9.30
N GLY A 14 -5.68 -0.88 8.44
CA GLY A 14 -6.91 -0.36 7.83
C GLY A 14 -6.77 0.11 6.39
N LYS A 15 -5.68 -0.24 5.69
CA LYS A 15 -5.44 0.10 4.27
C LYS A 15 -6.65 -0.24 3.38
N SER A 16 -7.14 -1.47 3.46
CA SER A 16 -8.27 -1.91 2.62
C SER A 16 -9.57 -1.16 2.93
N THR A 17 -9.78 -0.77 4.19
CA THR A 17 -10.92 0.06 4.61
C THR A 17 -10.79 1.46 4.05
N PHE A 18 -9.60 2.07 4.17
CA PHE A 18 -9.30 3.35 3.56
C PHE A 18 -9.57 3.33 2.05
N LEU A 19 -8.98 2.36 1.33
CA LEU A 19 -9.15 2.24 -0.12
C LEU A 19 -10.62 2.12 -0.52
N ARG A 20 -11.39 1.27 0.15
CA ARG A 20 -12.83 1.11 -0.11
C ARG A 20 -13.65 2.39 0.14
N ASN A 21 -13.27 3.19 1.13
CA ASN A 21 -14.01 4.39 1.51
C ASN A 21 -13.62 5.62 0.67
N TYR A 22 -12.35 5.73 0.29
CA TYR A 22 -11.79 6.93 -0.34
C TYR A 22 -11.54 6.80 -1.84
N VAL A 23 -11.41 5.58 -2.39
CA VAL A 23 -11.20 5.37 -3.83
C VAL A 23 -12.53 5.02 -4.49
N LYS A 24 -13.28 6.05 -4.92
CA LYS A 24 -14.62 5.90 -5.51
C LYS A 24 -14.72 6.43 -6.94
N GLU A 25 -13.71 7.15 -7.41
CA GLU A 25 -13.72 7.74 -8.73
C GLU A 25 -13.63 6.66 -9.83
N PRO A 26 -14.49 6.73 -10.88
CA PRO A 26 -14.46 5.75 -11.97
C PRO A 26 -13.12 5.72 -12.73
N SER A 27 -12.34 6.81 -12.65
CA SER A 27 -11.02 6.94 -13.24
C SER A 27 -9.88 6.41 -12.35
N SER A 28 -10.21 5.79 -11.21
CA SER A 28 -9.25 5.26 -10.25
C SER A 28 -9.36 3.75 -10.12
N VAL A 29 -8.21 3.07 -9.97
CA VAL A 29 -8.16 1.63 -9.74
C VAL A 29 -7.23 1.28 -8.59
N VAL A 30 -7.59 0.23 -7.85
CA VAL A 30 -6.75 -0.36 -6.82
C VAL A 30 -6.08 -1.61 -7.38
N ILE A 31 -4.76 -1.66 -7.36
CA ILE A 31 -3.99 -2.86 -7.68
C ILE A 31 -3.42 -3.40 -6.36
N SER A 32 -3.92 -4.54 -5.91
CA SER A 32 -3.53 -5.16 -4.64
C SER A 32 -2.65 -6.38 -4.85
N ARG A 33 -1.45 -6.35 -4.25
CA ARG A 33 -0.50 -7.46 -4.32
C ARG A 33 -1.04 -8.71 -3.63
N ASP A 34 -1.74 -8.55 -2.50
CA ASP A 34 -2.36 -9.67 -1.79
C ASP A 34 -3.54 -10.25 -2.56
N ALA A 35 -4.36 -9.43 -3.22
CA ALA A 35 -5.44 -9.91 -4.07
C ALA A 35 -4.90 -10.76 -5.23
N ILE A 36 -3.82 -10.33 -5.88
CA ILE A 36 -3.14 -11.09 -6.93
C ILE A 36 -2.62 -12.41 -6.35
N ARG A 37 -1.91 -12.37 -5.21
CA ARG A 37 -1.38 -13.57 -4.54
C ARG A 37 -2.48 -14.58 -4.25
N PHE A 38 -3.55 -14.16 -3.61
CA PHE A 38 -4.66 -15.04 -3.25
C PHE A 38 -5.40 -15.61 -4.45
N SER A 39 -5.41 -14.91 -5.60
CA SER A 39 -6.01 -15.44 -6.83
C SER A 39 -5.20 -16.59 -7.46
N LEU A 40 -3.91 -16.69 -7.14
CA LEU A 40 -3.00 -17.71 -7.68
C LEU A 40 -2.81 -18.89 -6.71
N LEU A 41 -2.92 -18.66 -5.39
CA LEU A 41 -2.69 -19.69 -4.38
C LEU A 41 -3.76 -20.77 -4.44
N LYS A 42 -3.30 -22.03 -4.47
CA LYS A 42 -4.13 -23.22 -4.25
C LYS A 42 -4.18 -23.56 -2.75
N GLU A 43 -5.04 -24.51 -2.38
CA GLU A 43 -5.24 -24.89 -0.99
C GLU A 43 -3.93 -25.33 -0.30
N ASP A 44 -3.10 -26.12 -1.00
CA ASP A 44 -1.84 -26.68 -0.50
C ASP A 44 -0.61 -25.82 -0.83
N SER A 45 -0.77 -24.65 -1.46
CA SER A 45 0.36 -23.81 -1.85
C SER A 45 1.02 -23.13 -0.65
N ASP A 46 2.36 -23.02 -0.68
CA ASP A 46 3.06 -22.12 0.22
C ASP A 46 2.70 -20.66 -0.06
N TYR A 47 2.65 -19.81 0.99
CA TYR A 47 2.20 -18.42 0.86
C TYR A 47 2.98 -17.63 -0.19
N PHE A 48 4.27 -17.88 -0.36
CA PHE A 48 5.16 -17.21 -1.31
C PHE A 48 5.50 -18.04 -2.56
N GLU A 49 4.83 -19.16 -2.79
CA GLU A 49 5.12 -20.07 -3.90
C GLU A 49 5.16 -19.38 -5.26
N TYR A 50 4.23 -18.45 -5.49
CA TYR A 50 4.14 -17.73 -6.78
C TYR A 50 4.67 -16.30 -6.70
N GLU A 51 5.48 -15.96 -5.72
CA GLU A 51 5.90 -14.57 -5.47
C GLU A 51 6.53 -13.86 -6.68
N PRO A 52 7.39 -14.49 -7.51
CA PRO A 52 7.91 -13.85 -8.72
C PRO A 52 6.81 -13.47 -9.72
N ILE A 53 5.79 -14.32 -9.87
CA ILE A 53 4.64 -14.07 -10.76
C ILE A 53 3.75 -12.97 -10.17
N VAL A 54 3.45 -13.03 -8.87
CA VAL A 54 2.70 -12.01 -8.14
C VAL A 54 3.36 -10.64 -8.30
N GLU A 55 4.67 -10.58 -8.13
CA GLU A 55 5.44 -9.34 -8.28
C GLU A 55 5.35 -8.79 -9.71
N GLN A 56 5.53 -9.64 -10.70
CA GLN A 56 5.45 -9.25 -12.10
C GLN A 56 4.03 -8.74 -12.47
N MET A 57 2.99 -9.47 -12.07
CA MET A 57 1.59 -9.08 -12.31
C MET A 57 1.26 -7.76 -11.62
N PHE A 58 1.76 -7.55 -10.40
CA PHE A 58 1.53 -6.31 -9.64
C PHE A 58 2.12 -5.09 -10.35
N TYR A 59 3.41 -5.12 -10.72
CA TYR A 59 4.05 -3.96 -11.36
C TYR A 59 3.56 -3.73 -12.79
N ASN A 60 3.32 -4.79 -13.55
CA ASN A 60 2.75 -4.69 -14.90
C ASN A 60 1.31 -4.15 -14.86
N GLY A 61 0.50 -4.61 -13.90
CA GLY A 61 -0.86 -4.11 -13.70
C GLY A 61 -0.91 -2.62 -13.42
N ILE A 62 -0.03 -2.13 -12.52
CA ILE A 62 0.09 -0.71 -12.20
C ILE A 62 0.46 0.09 -13.45
N THR A 63 1.55 -0.30 -14.13
CA THR A 63 2.03 0.39 -15.34
C THR A 63 0.96 0.42 -16.43
N LYS A 64 0.27 -0.71 -16.67
CA LYS A 64 -0.78 -0.80 -17.68
C LYS A 64 -1.99 0.07 -17.35
N ALA A 65 -2.43 0.10 -16.11
CA ALA A 65 -3.54 0.95 -15.68
C ALA A 65 -3.20 2.44 -15.85
N LEU A 66 -1.98 2.85 -15.49
CA LEU A 66 -1.48 4.20 -15.72
C LEU A 66 -1.44 4.57 -17.21
N GLN A 67 -0.99 3.64 -18.08
CA GLN A 67 -0.98 3.84 -19.54
C GLN A 67 -2.40 4.04 -20.10
N LEU A 68 -3.38 3.35 -19.53
CA LEU A 68 -4.79 3.49 -19.89
C LEU A 68 -5.45 4.77 -19.36
N GLY A 69 -4.71 5.57 -18.57
CA GLY A 69 -5.18 6.87 -18.08
C GLY A 69 -5.77 6.86 -16.67
N TYR A 70 -5.77 5.73 -15.98
CA TYR A 70 -6.26 5.63 -14.61
C TYR A 70 -5.28 6.23 -13.59
N ASP A 71 -5.83 6.75 -12.51
CA ASP A 71 -5.09 6.96 -11.26
C ASP A 71 -5.00 5.61 -10.53
N VAL A 72 -3.82 5.26 -10.04
CA VAL A 72 -3.57 3.91 -9.50
C VAL A 72 -3.21 3.96 -8.03
N PHE A 73 -3.89 3.19 -7.22
CA PHE A 73 -3.60 2.94 -5.82
C PHE A 73 -2.90 1.59 -5.70
N ALA A 74 -1.58 1.63 -5.45
CA ALA A 74 -0.74 0.46 -5.31
C ALA A 74 -0.81 -0.07 -3.86
N ASP A 75 -1.62 -1.10 -3.65
CA ASP A 75 -1.84 -1.70 -2.32
C ASP A 75 -0.84 -2.82 -2.06
N GLN A 76 0.19 -2.48 -1.34
CA GLN A 76 1.13 -3.39 -0.68
C GLN A 76 1.61 -2.76 0.64
N SER A 77 2.27 -3.56 1.49
CA SER A 77 2.72 -3.07 2.82
C SER A 77 3.94 -2.15 2.80
N SER A 78 4.18 -1.35 1.83
CA SER A 78 5.32 -0.43 1.59
C SER A 78 5.95 0.19 2.85
N ILE A 79 6.49 -0.68 3.74
CA ILE A 79 6.85 -0.35 5.14
C ILE A 79 8.10 0.51 5.29
N ASN A 80 8.97 0.56 4.29
CA ASN A 80 10.23 1.30 4.37
C ASN A 80 10.64 1.90 3.02
N PRO A 81 11.63 2.82 3.00
CA PRO A 81 12.10 3.46 1.77
C PRO A 81 12.58 2.48 0.71
N SER A 82 13.22 1.37 1.10
CA SER A 82 13.71 0.35 0.16
C SER A 82 12.56 -0.30 -0.61
N ALA A 83 11.48 -0.69 0.09
CA ALA A 83 10.29 -1.27 -0.54
C ALA A 83 9.61 -0.27 -1.48
N ARG A 84 9.50 0.99 -1.08
CA ARG A 84 8.91 2.06 -1.91
C ARG A 84 9.78 2.38 -3.13
N LYS A 85 11.11 2.46 -2.95
CA LYS A 85 12.07 2.64 -4.04
C LYS A 85 12.01 1.49 -5.03
N LYS A 86 11.91 0.23 -4.55
CA LYS A 86 11.75 -0.95 -5.41
C LYS A 86 10.49 -0.82 -6.28
N LEU A 87 9.35 -0.42 -5.72
CA LEU A 87 8.13 -0.19 -6.48
C LEU A 87 8.34 0.90 -7.55
N LEU A 88 8.85 2.06 -7.17
CA LEU A 88 9.08 3.18 -8.09
C LEU A 88 10.05 2.85 -9.22
N SER A 89 11.03 1.96 -8.99
CA SER A 89 11.97 1.53 -10.03
C SER A 89 11.38 0.53 -11.04
N ARG A 90 10.22 -0.08 -10.72
CA ARG A 90 9.57 -1.11 -11.52
C ARG A 90 8.34 -0.63 -12.28
N VAL A 91 7.82 0.56 -11.95
CA VAL A 91 6.63 1.13 -12.58
C VAL A 91 6.98 2.40 -13.33
N CYS A 92 6.20 2.69 -14.38
CA CYS A 92 6.37 3.91 -15.18
C CYS A 92 5.00 4.46 -15.61
N SER A 93 5.02 5.57 -16.36
CA SER A 93 3.84 6.19 -16.96
C SER A 93 2.94 6.99 -16.00
N TYR A 94 3.37 7.26 -14.77
CA TYR A 94 2.73 8.24 -13.89
C TYR A 94 3.28 9.66 -14.13
N LYS A 95 2.45 10.67 -13.86
CA LYS A 95 2.83 12.10 -13.88
C LYS A 95 3.17 12.63 -12.50
N LYS A 96 2.51 12.08 -11.48
CA LYS A 96 2.74 12.40 -10.06
C LYS A 96 2.78 11.12 -9.26
N VAL A 97 3.55 11.13 -8.19
CA VAL A 97 3.62 10.05 -7.23
C VAL A 97 3.33 10.56 -5.82
N ASN A 98 2.42 9.88 -5.14
CA ASN A 98 1.93 10.27 -3.84
C ASN A 98 2.09 9.10 -2.87
N ALA A 99 2.39 9.38 -1.60
CA ALA A 99 2.35 8.38 -0.55
C ALA A 99 1.07 8.54 0.30
N ILE A 100 0.47 7.43 0.70
CA ILE A 100 -0.64 7.41 1.66
C ILE A 100 -0.21 6.54 2.84
N TYR A 101 0.06 7.16 3.97
CA TYR A 101 0.40 6.48 5.21
C TYR A 101 -0.87 6.25 6.05
N VAL A 102 -1.22 4.97 6.25
CA VAL A 102 -2.35 4.59 7.12
C VAL A 102 -1.80 4.35 8.53
N LYS A 103 -1.91 5.39 9.36
CA LYS A 103 -1.40 5.43 10.73
C LYS A 103 -2.37 4.76 11.70
N THR A 104 -1.88 3.75 12.40
CA THR A 104 -2.66 2.98 13.37
C THR A 104 -1.74 2.41 14.45
N PRO A 105 -2.09 2.51 15.74
CA PRO A 105 -1.32 1.90 16.83
C PRO A 105 -1.15 0.39 16.65
N LEU A 106 0.01 -0.14 17.06
CA LEU A 106 0.36 -1.55 16.90
C LEU A 106 -0.68 -2.50 17.50
N GLU A 107 -1.15 -2.20 18.71
CA GLU A 107 -2.12 -3.03 19.43
C GLU A 107 -3.44 -3.15 18.64
N ILE A 108 -3.87 -2.07 18.02
CA ILE A 108 -5.07 -2.04 17.17
C ILE A 108 -4.85 -2.85 15.90
N CYS A 109 -3.66 -2.76 15.29
CA CYS A 109 -3.30 -3.57 14.14
C CYS A 109 -3.34 -5.07 14.47
N ILE A 110 -2.74 -5.48 15.59
CA ILE A 110 -2.74 -6.86 16.08
C ILE A 110 -4.18 -7.33 16.34
N LYS A 111 -4.98 -6.53 17.05
CA LYS A 111 -6.39 -6.86 17.35
C LYS A 111 -7.21 -7.03 16.06
N ARG A 112 -7.10 -6.12 15.12
CA ARG A 112 -7.82 -6.20 13.83
C ARG A 112 -7.37 -7.41 13.01
N ASN A 113 -6.07 -7.68 13.01
CA ASN A 113 -5.51 -8.82 12.29
C ASN A 113 -5.96 -10.15 12.87
N SER A 114 -6.08 -10.28 14.21
CA SER A 114 -6.54 -11.53 14.86
C SER A 114 -8.00 -11.91 14.52
N LEU A 115 -8.78 -10.96 14.02
CA LEU A 115 -10.15 -11.22 13.54
C LEU A 115 -10.19 -11.73 12.09
N ARG A 116 -9.06 -11.77 11.40
CA ARG A 116 -8.98 -12.28 10.03
C ARG A 116 -8.94 -13.80 10.02
N ILE A 117 -9.48 -14.41 8.98
CA ILE A 117 -9.56 -15.86 8.82
C ILE A 117 -8.53 -16.33 7.77
N GLY A 118 -7.98 -17.52 8.00
CA GLY A 118 -7.08 -18.19 7.08
C GLY A 118 -5.78 -17.41 6.82
N ARG A 119 -5.31 -17.43 5.58
CA ARG A 119 -4.03 -16.84 5.17
C ARG A 119 -3.98 -15.30 5.26
N ALA A 120 -5.11 -14.64 5.40
CA ALA A 120 -5.16 -13.20 5.63
C ALA A 120 -4.77 -12.83 7.07
N ASN A 121 -4.78 -13.79 8.01
CA ASN A 121 -4.31 -13.61 9.36
C ASN A 121 -2.79 -13.76 9.40
N VAL A 122 -2.08 -12.63 9.52
CA VAL A 122 -0.62 -12.59 9.58
C VAL A 122 -0.16 -12.95 11.02
N PRO A 123 0.89 -13.77 11.21
CA PRO A 123 1.44 -14.03 12.54
C PRO A 123 1.81 -12.77 13.30
N LYS A 124 1.53 -12.73 14.60
CA LYS A 124 1.73 -11.53 15.44
C LYS A 124 3.18 -11.05 15.47
N ASP A 125 4.14 -11.95 15.52
CA ASP A 125 5.57 -11.66 15.50
C ASP A 125 6.00 -10.99 14.18
N VAL A 126 5.41 -11.40 13.06
CA VAL A 126 5.62 -10.77 11.74
C VAL A 126 5.10 -9.34 11.75
N ILE A 127 3.90 -9.08 12.32
CA ILE A 127 3.34 -7.72 12.42
C ILE A 127 4.23 -6.83 13.28
N VAL A 128 4.69 -7.34 14.45
CA VAL A 128 5.60 -6.61 15.34
C VAL A 128 6.91 -6.30 14.62
N ASN A 129 7.48 -7.27 13.91
CA ASN A 129 8.70 -7.06 13.12
C ASN A 129 8.49 -5.99 12.03
N MET A 130 7.37 -6.04 11.31
CA MET A 130 7.04 -5.03 10.29
C MET A 130 6.87 -3.64 10.90
N TYR A 131 6.25 -3.54 12.08
CA TYR A 131 6.09 -2.27 12.81
C TYR A 131 7.44 -1.68 13.21
N ASN A 132 8.34 -2.50 13.74
CA ASN A 132 9.68 -2.07 14.17
C ASN A 132 10.56 -1.61 13.00
N HIS A 133 10.32 -2.11 11.79
CA HIS A 133 11.02 -1.73 10.57
C HIS A 133 10.23 -0.72 9.70
N PHE A 134 9.11 -0.23 10.22
CA PHE A 134 8.32 0.77 9.50
C PHE A 134 8.99 2.14 9.58
N SER A 135 9.07 2.80 8.42
CA SER A 135 9.50 4.21 8.32
C SER A 135 8.43 4.98 7.55
N GLU A 136 8.00 6.09 8.12
CA GLU A 136 7.06 6.99 7.45
C GLU A 136 7.63 7.47 6.10
N PRO A 137 6.78 7.65 5.07
CA PRO A 137 7.23 8.20 3.79
C PRO A 137 7.73 9.64 3.96
N THR A 138 8.74 10.01 3.18
CA THR A 138 9.34 11.35 3.20
C THR A 138 9.46 11.93 1.80
N PHE A 139 9.49 13.25 1.68
CA PHE A 139 9.67 13.93 0.40
C PHE A 139 11.04 13.68 -0.26
N LYS A 140 12.04 13.25 0.51
CA LYS A 140 13.35 12.81 0.00
C LYS A 140 13.25 11.58 -0.92
N GLU A 141 12.18 10.82 -0.83
CA GLU A 141 11.90 9.66 -1.69
C GLU A 141 11.29 10.04 -3.05
N GLY A 142 10.97 11.33 -3.26
CA GLY A 142 10.49 11.86 -4.54
C GLY A 142 8.98 12.03 -4.63
N PHE A 143 8.23 11.91 -3.53
CA PHE A 143 6.77 12.11 -3.52
C PHE A 143 6.38 13.57 -3.80
N ASP A 144 5.29 13.76 -4.54
CA ASP A 144 4.66 15.07 -4.80
C ASP A 144 3.72 15.47 -3.65
N SER A 145 3.08 14.48 -3.00
CA SER A 145 2.33 14.67 -1.77
C SER A 145 2.47 13.48 -0.82
N ILE A 146 2.34 13.76 0.46
CA ILE A 146 2.25 12.73 1.51
C ILE A 146 0.93 12.95 2.24
N ARG A 147 0.13 11.90 2.30
CA ARG A 147 -1.18 11.86 2.95
C ARG A 147 -1.09 10.95 4.16
N THR A 148 -1.44 11.46 5.33
CA THR A 148 -1.48 10.68 6.57
C THR A 148 -2.93 10.47 6.97
N TYR A 149 -3.39 9.24 6.91
CA TYR A 149 -4.72 8.86 7.36
C TYR A 149 -4.64 8.21 8.74
N ASN A 150 -5.29 8.82 9.71
CA ASN A 150 -5.43 8.26 11.06
C ASN A 150 -6.70 7.38 11.11
N SER A 151 -6.51 6.07 11.22
CA SER A 151 -7.62 5.12 11.19
C SER A 151 -8.46 5.05 12.47
N ILE A 152 -8.08 5.77 13.51
CA ILE A 152 -8.83 5.85 14.77
C ILE A 152 -9.77 7.05 14.76
N THR A 153 -9.27 8.20 14.30
CA THR A 153 -10.04 9.45 14.25
C THR A 153 -10.74 9.69 12.93
N ASP A 154 -10.48 8.81 11.93
CA ASP A 154 -10.98 8.95 10.54
C ASP A 154 -10.61 10.31 9.91
N THR A 155 -9.39 10.77 10.17
CA THR A 155 -8.89 12.05 9.67
C THR A 155 -7.80 11.85 8.63
N LEU A 156 -7.82 12.67 7.58
CA LEU A 156 -6.83 12.69 6.49
C LEU A 156 -6.13 14.04 6.45
N GLU A 157 -4.83 14.03 6.66
CA GLU A 157 -3.95 15.18 6.47
C GLU A 157 -3.19 15.04 5.15
N ILE A 158 -3.08 16.12 4.39
CA ILE A 158 -2.36 16.14 3.11
C ILE A 158 -1.32 17.26 3.15
N VAL A 159 -0.07 16.90 2.88
CA VAL A 159 1.05 17.84 2.74
C VAL A 159 1.60 17.70 1.32
N PHE A 160 1.77 18.83 0.63
CA PHE A 160 2.41 18.86 -0.69
C PHE A 160 3.89 19.20 -0.56
N LYS A 161 4.66 18.72 -1.53
CA LYS A 161 6.09 19.04 -1.60
C LYS A 161 6.26 20.56 -1.75
N GLY A 162 7.04 21.15 -0.83
CA GLY A 162 7.24 22.60 -0.75
C GLY A 162 6.40 23.30 0.33
N ASP A 163 5.35 22.67 0.86
CA ASP A 163 4.53 23.18 1.97
C ASP A 163 4.99 22.66 3.33
N GLU A 164 6.14 22.01 3.37
CA GLU A 164 6.72 21.47 4.61
C GLU A 164 7.05 22.63 5.56
N LYS A 165 6.47 22.64 6.73
CA LYS A 165 6.86 23.58 7.79
C LYS A 165 8.31 23.28 8.18
N ILE A 166 9.18 24.27 7.95
CA ILE A 166 10.58 24.27 8.40
C ILE A 166 10.63 24.24 9.93
#